data_3dc9f5a17a15fe200d6b24afb7d4c86b
#
_entry.id   3dc9f5a17a15fe200d6b24afb7d4c86b
#
_cell.length_a   1.000
_cell.length_b   1.000
_cell.length_c   1.000
_cell.angle_alpha   90.00
_cell.angle_beta   90.00
_cell.angle_gamma   90.00
#
_symmetry.space_group_name_H-M   'P 1'
#
loop_
_entity.id
_entity.type
_entity.pdbx_description
1 polymer ?
#
loop_
_entity_poly.entity_id
_entity_poly.type
_entity_poly.pdbx_seq_one_letter_code
_entity_poly.pdbx_strand_id
1 'polypeptide(L)'
;YKNPKDFAFKLEMSFLADRYQQTNEDLSQLNFFSQNIISDYDIHKSLIFSKINLNEDEFNLYRKLFYSLYKSIVKPDLIIFLNQTIENLKINIEKRGREYESKISEEYLKKINQSYSDFFKSRPDLNVKFIDVSEMDFVKNRLDYLSIINGIS
;
A
#
# COMPACT_ATOMS: atom_id res chain seq x y z
N TYR A 1 -9.83 5.26 -25.10
CA TYR A 1 -10.42 5.38 -23.76
C TYR A 1 -10.84 6.83 -23.56
N LYS A 2 -12.16 7.11 -23.66
CA LYS A 2 -12.66 8.49 -23.72
C LYS A 2 -12.83 9.16 -22.35
N ASN A 3 -12.87 8.40 -21.26
CA ASN A 3 -13.00 8.96 -19.92
C ASN A 3 -12.32 8.04 -18.86
N PRO A 4 -11.23 8.45 -18.21
CA PRO A 4 -10.56 7.63 -17.19
C PRO A 4 -11.46 7.28 -16.01
N LYS A 5 -12.43 8.14 -15.67
CA LYS A 5 -13.34 7.91 -14.54
C LYS A 5 -14.28 6.73 -14.79
N ASP A 6 -14.70 6.47 -16.02
CA ASP A 6 -15.62 5.37 -16.34
C ASP A 6 -15.01 3.98 -16.17
N PHE A 7 -13.68 3.92 -16.06
CA PHE A 7 -12.93 2.68 -15.88
C PHE A 7 -12.33 2.51 -14.48
N ALA A 8 -12.32 3.57 -13.67
CA ALA A 8 -11.68 3.54 -12.36
C ALA A 8 -12.25 2.42 -11.48
N PHE A 9 -13.56 2.30 -11.38
CA PHE A 9 -14.20 1.27 -10.57
C PHE A 9 -13.84 -0.16 -11.05
N LYS A 10 -13.90 -0.42 -12.35
CA LYS A 10 -13.53 -1.73 -12.91
C LYS A 10 -12.06 -2.07 -12.64
N LEU A 11 -11.18 -1.08 -12.77
CA LEU A 11 -9.75 -1.22 -12.53
C LEU A 11 -9.45 -1.52 -11.06
N GLU A 12 -10.03 -0.75 -10.15
CA GLU A 12 -9.87 -0.97 -8.71
C GLU A 12 -10.43 -2.35 -8.28
N MET A 13 -11.56 -2.77 -8.84
CA MET A 13 -12.13 -4.09 -8.59
C MET A 13 -11.24 -5.22 -9.11
N SER A 14 -10.63 -5.05 -10.29
CA SER A 14 -9.66 -6.01 -10.84
C SER A 14 -8.44 -6.12 -9.93
N PHE A 15 -7.88 -4.99 -9.50
CA PHE A 15 -6.76 -4.99 -8.57
C PHE A 15 -7.10 -5.66 -7.23
N LEU A 16 -8.31 -5.45 -6.70
CA LEU A 16 -8.73 -6.10 -5.47
C LEU A 16 -8.81 -7.61 -5.64
N ALA A 17 -9.39 -8.09 -6.75
CA ALA A 17 -9.51 -9.50 -7.05
C ALA A 17 -8.14 -10.17 -7.21
N ASP A 18 -7.23 -9.56 -7.99
CA ASP A 18 -5.88 -10.05 -8.22
C ASP A 18 -5.10 -10.13 -6.91
N ARG A 19 -5.18 -9.11 -6.07
CA ARG A 19 -4.49 -9.08 -4.77
C ARG A 19 -5.05 -10.09 -3.78
N TYR A 20 -6.36 -10.24 -3.77
CA TYR A 20 -7.00 -11.26 -2.94
C TYR A 20 -6.55 -12.66 -3.35
N GLN A 21 -6.54 -12.96 -4.65
CA GLN A 21 -6.09 -14.25 -5.17
C GLN A 21 -4.61 -14.48 -4.82
N GLN A 22 -3.74 -13.51 -5.09
CA GLN A 22 -2.30 -13.59 -4.79
C GLN A 22 -2.07 -13.86 -3.30
N THR A 23 -2.74 -13.12 -2.42
CA THR A 23 -2.58 -13.30 -0.97
C THR A 23 -3.00 -14.70 -0.53
N ASN A 24 -4.07 -15.25 -1.09
CA ASN A 24 -4.51 -16.60 -0.76
C ASN A 24 -3.56 -17.68 -1.32
N GLU A 25 -3.03 -17.49 -2.51
CA GLU A 25 -2.07 -18.42 -3.12
C GLU A 25 -0.76 -18.44 -2.33
N ASP A 26 -0.21 -17.26 -2.00
CA ASP A 26 1.02 -17.11 -1.22
C ASP A 26 0.88 -17.79 0.16
N LEU A 27 -0.26 -17.59 0.82
CA LEU A 27 -0.56 -18.20 2.12
C LEU A 27 -0.80 -19.70 2.03
N SER A 28 -1.41 -20.21 0.96
CA SER A 28 -1.63 -21.64 0.76
C SER A 28 -0.34 -22.42 0.49
N GLN A 29 0.69 -21.76 -0.02
CA GLN A 29 2.01 -22.33 -0.26
C GLN A 29 2.92 -22.34 0.98
N LEU A 30 2.45 -21.74 2.09
CA LEU A 30 3.22 -21.75 3.33
C LEU A 30 3.38 -23.18 3.83
N ASN A 31 4.58 -23.71 3.69
CA ASN A 31 4.96 -24.97 4.31
C ASN A 31 4.90 -24.80 5.85
N PHE A 32 4.48 -25.85 6.55
CA PHE A 32 4.44 -25.92 8.02
C PHE A 32 5.76 -25.54 8.71
N PHE A 33 6.83 -25.33 7.97
CA PHE A 33 8.16 -24.96 8.45
C PHE A 33 8.48 -23.47 8.37
N SER A 34 7.62 -22.64 7.72
CA SER A 34 7.84 -21.20 7.62
C SER A 34 7.30 -20.51 8.86
N GLN A 35 8.19 -20.05 9.73
CA GLN A 35 7.80 -19.39 10.97
C GLN A 35 7.45 -17.91 10.79
N ASN A 36 7.94 -17.25 9.73
CA ASN A 36 7.75 -15.82 9.50
C ASN A 36 7.50 -15.52 8.01
N ILE A 37 6.62 -14.56 7.75
CA ILE A 37 6.31 -14.04 6.42
C ILE A 37 6.64 -12.56 6.39
N ILE A 38 7.37 -12.15 5.38
CA ILE A 38 7.58 -10.73 5.07
C ILE A 38 6.97 -10.45 3.71
N SER A 39 6.05 -9.48 3.64
CA SER A 39 5.41 -9.05 2.42
C SER A 39 5.73 -7.59 2.15
N ASP A 40 5.99 -7.24 0.89
CA ASP A 40 6.14 -5.85 0.43
C ASP A 40 4.80 -5.18 0.07
N TYR A 41 3.70 -5.89 0.32
CA TYR A 41 2.35 -5.44 0.03
C TYR A 41 1.41 -5.71 1.21
N ASP A 42 0.57 -4.71 1.50
CA ASP A 42 -0.58 -4.84 2.40
C ASP A 42 -1.88 -4.52 1.64
N ILE A 43 -2.91 -5.33 1.85
CA ILE A 43 -4.18 -5.23 1.11
C ILE A 43 -4.93 -3.91 1.37
N HIS A 44 -4.70 -3.24 2.51
CA HIS A 44 -5.31 -1.95 2.80
C HIS A 44 -4.91 -0.87 1.79
N LYS A 45 -3.78 -1.03 1.10
CA LYS A 45 -3.41 -0.18 -0.03
C LYS A 45 -4.55 -0.06 -1.04
N SER A 46 -5.19 -1.17 -1.39
CA SER A 46 -6.32 -1.18 -2.34
C SER A 46 -7.50 -0.33 -1.83
N LEU A 47 -7.80 -0.37 -0.53
CA LEU A 47 -8.87 0.44 0.06
C LEU A 47 -8.51 1.94 0.09
N ILE A 48 -7.25 2.27 0.36
CA ILE A 48 -6.77 3.67 0.41
C ILE A 48 -6.82 4.29 -0.99
N PHE A 49 -6.33 3.58 -2.01
CA PHE A 49 -6.34 4.07 -3.39
C PHE A 49 -7.75 4.19 -3.95
N SER A 50 -8.62 3.21 -3.71
CA SER A 50 -10.00 3.25 -4.17
C SER A 50 -10.78 4.44 -3.59
N LYS A 51 -10.49 4.84 -2.34
CA LYS A 51 -11.09 6.03 -1.72
C LYS A 51 -10.75 7.34 -2.47
N ILE A 52 -9.58 7.40 -3.10
CA ILE A 52 -9.14 8.57 -3.85
C ILE A 52 -9.68 8.57 -5.29
N ASN A 53 -9.77 7.38 -5.89
CA ASN A 53 -10.03 7.20 -7.31
C ASN A 53 -11.51 7.03 -7.66
N LEU A 54 -12.34 6.60 -6.70
CA LEU A 54 -13.76 6.30 -6.91
C LEU A 54 -14.67 7.44 -6.40
N ASN A 55 -15.85 7.56 -6.99
CA ASN A 55 -16.90 8.38 -6.40
C ASN A 55 -17.47 7.72 -5.14
N GLU A 56 -18.33 8.43 -4.43
CA GLU A 56 -18.84 7.98 -3.13
C GLU A 56 -19.63 6.67 -3.19
N ASP A 57 -20.50 6.51 -4.18
CA ASP A 57 -21.33 5.30 -4.35
C ASP A 57 -20.47 4.09 -4.71
N GLU A 58 -19.55 4.27 -5.66
CA GLU A 58 -18.59 3.25 -6.07
C GLU A 58 -17.69 2.84 -4.91
N PHE A 59 -17.17 3.81 -4.16
CA PHE A 59 -16.34 3.54 -2.99
C PHE A 59 -17.10 2.81 -1.89
N ASN A 60 -18.36 3.15 -1.64
CA ASN A 60 -19.20 2.47 -0.66
C ASN A 60 -19.43 1.00 -1.02
N LEU A 61 -19.66 0.71 -2.30
CA LEU A 61 -19.77 -0.67 -2.78
C LEU A 61 -18.43 -1.41 -2.67
N TYR A 62 -17.36 -0.78 -3.15
CA TYR A 62 -15.99 -1.33 -3.06
C TYR A 62 -15.62 -1.69 -1.63
N ARG A 63 -15.87 -0.79 -0.69
CA ARG A 63 -15.58 -0.97 0.74
C ARG A 63 -16.32 -2.18 1.34
N LYS A 64 -17.59 -2.38 0.98
CA LYS A 64 -18.34 -3.57 1.43
C LYS A 64 -17.70 -4.85 0.93
N LEU A 65 -17.33 -4.90 -0.35
CA LEU A 65 -16.66 -6.06 -0.95
C LEU A 65 -15.29 -6.28 -0.33
N PHE A 66 -14.51 -5.21 -0.17
CA PHE A 66 -13.21 -5.28 0.50
C PHE A 66 -13.31 -5.94 1.88
N TYR A 67 -14.19 -5.46 2.75
CA TYR A 67 -14.32 -6.03 4.09
C TYR A 67 -14.89 -7.45 4.10
N SER A 68 -15.69 -7.83 3.11
CA SER A 68 -16.13 -9.21 2.94
C SER A 68 -14.95 -10.15 2.65
N LEU A 69 -14.07 -9.76 1.74
CA LEU A 69 -12.86 -10.51 1.40
C LEU A 69 -11.83 -10.49 2.53
N TYR A 70 -11.65 -9.34 3.18
CA TYR A 70 -10.67 -9.14 4.24
C TYR A 70 -10.89 -10.05 5.45
N LYS A 71 -12.11 -10.51 5.69
CA LYS A 71 -12.42 -11.45 6.77
C LYS A 71 -11.71 -12.80 6.62
N SER A 72 -11.46 -13.23 5.40
CA SER A 72 -10.82 -14.52 5.08
C SER A 72 -9.31 -14.42 4.90
N ILE A 73 -8.73 -13.22 4.93
CA ILE A 73 -7.30 -13.00 4.75
C ILE A 73 -6.58 -13.06 6.11
N VAL A 74 -5.41 -13.70 6.13
CA VAL A 74 -4.50 -13.66 7.27
C VAL A 74 -4.02 -12.22 7.47
N LYS A 75 -4.13 -11.74 8.69
CA LYS A 75 -3.76 -10.35 9.04
C LYS A 75 -2.29 -10.29 9.43
N PRO A 76 -1.59 -9.23 9.03
CA PRO A 76 -0.21 -9.05 9.48
C PRO A 76 -0.17 -8.75 10.99
N ASP A 77 0.84 -9.30 11.68
CA ASP A 77 1.11 -8.99 13.09
C ASP A 77 1.68 -7.58 13.24
N LEU A 78 2.38 -7.09 12.21
CA LEU A 78 2.98 -5.76 12.17
C LEU A 78 2.97 -5.22 10.75
N ILE A 79 2.55 -3.96 10.60
CA ILE A 79 2.67 -3.17 9.38
C ILE A 79 3.77 -2.13 9.58
N ILE A 80 4.74 -2.09 8.68
CA ILE A 80 5.79 -1.07 8.69
C ILE A 80 5.48 -0.09 7.57
N PHE A 81 5.20 1.15 7.93
CA PHE A 81 4.98 2.22 6.98
C PHE A 81 6.24 3.09 6.87
N LEU A 82 6.94 2.98 5.75
CA LEU A 82 8.10 3.80 5.45
C LEU A 82 7.61 5.14 4.89
N ASN A 83 7.68 6.18 5.72
CA ASN A 83 7.28 7.53 5.33
C ASN A 83 8.43 8.25 4.62
N GLN A 84 8.09 9.02 3.57
CA GLN A 84 9.06 9.78 2.79
C GLN A 84 8.47 11.13 2.35
N THR A 85 9.35 12.12 2.09
CA THR A 85 8.92 13.40 1.51
C THR A 85 8.38 13.22 0.09
N ILE A 86 7.52 14.15 -0.33
CA ILE A 86 6.95 14.13 -1.69
C ILE A 86 8.06 14.29 -2.74
N GLU A 87 9.07 15.11 -2.45
CA GLU A 87 10.24 15.33 -3.30
C GLU A 87 10.98 14.00 -3.54
N ASN A 88 11.27 13.25 -2.49
CA ASN A 88 11.95 11.97 -2.59
C ASN A 88 11.09 10.92 -3.31
N LEU A 89 9.78 10.92 -3.08
CA LEU A 89 8.85 10.04 -3.81
C LEU A 89 8.90 10.33 -5.31
N LYS A 90 8.91 11.59 -5.73
CA LYS A 90 9.05 11.97 -7.15
C LYS A 90 10.37 11.50 -7.73
N ILE A 91 11.48 11.75 -7.03
CA ILE A 91 12.80 11.28 -7.46
C ILE A 91 12.83 9.76 -7.64
N ASN A 92 12.21 9.01 -6.72
CA ASN A 92 12.16 7.56 -6.79
C ASN A 92 11.27 7.06 -7.93
N ILE A 93 10.16 7.73 -8.21
CA ILE A 93 9.28 7.43 -9.35
C ILE A 93 10.03 7.66 -10.65
N GLU A 94 10.72 8.81 -10.80
CA GLU A 94 11.53 9.12 -11.97
C GLU A 94 12.66 8.10 -12.19
N LYS A 95 13.40 7.75 -11.13
CA LYS A 95 14.46 6.72 -11.18
C LYS A 95 13.94 5.34 -11.59
N ARG A 96 12.71 4.99 -11.20
CA ARG A 96 12.06 3.73 -11.58
C ARG A 96 11.76 3.68 -13.07
N GLY A 97 11.52 4.83 -13.71
CA GLY A 97 11.39 4.98 -15.17
C GLY A 97 10.18 4.30 -15.78
N ARG A 98 9.09 4.09 -15.02
CA ARG A 98 7.84 3.54 -15.55
C ARG A 98 7.07 4.65 -16.27
N GLU A 99 6.88 4.48 -17.57
CA GLU A 99 6.27 5.50 -18.45
C GLU A 99 4.90 5.98 -17.96
N TYR A 100 4.06 5.07 -17.45
CA TYR A 100 2.73 5.42 -16.96
C TYR A 100 2.74 6.19 -15.61
N GLU A 101 3.85 6.14 -14.87
CA GLU A 101 4.04 6.88 -13.63
C GLU A 101 4.54 8.32 -13.85
N SER A 102 5.06 8.64 -15.03
CA SER A 102 5.63 9.96 -15.37
C SER A 102 4.62 11.12 -15.29
N LYS A 103 3.32 10.81 -15.36
CA LYS A 103 2.22 11.79 -15.31
C LYS A 103 1.62 11.95 -13.92
N ILE A 104 2.16 11.31 -12.89
CA ILE A 104 1.65 11.41 -11.52
C ILE A 104 1.92 12.82 -10.99
N SER A 105 0.85 13.54 -10.64
CA SER A 105 0.96 14.90 -10.10
C SER A 105 1.41 14.87 -8.62
N GLU A 106 2.10 15.93 -8.21
CA GLU A 106 2.48 16.13 -6.81
C GLU A 106 1.26 16.20 -5.89
N GLU A 107 0.18 16.82 -6.36
CA GLU A 107 -1.09 16.87 -5.62
C GLU A 107 -1.65 15.48 -5.35
N TYR A 108 -1.58 14.58 -6.33
CA TYR A 108 -2.01 13.20 -6.18
C TYR A 108 -1.14 12.45 -5.16
N LEU A 109 0.17 12.62 -5.19
CA LEU A 109 1.08 12.03 -4.21
C LEU A 109 0.80 12.54 -2.79
N LYS A 110 0.55 13.84 -2.63
CA LYS A 110 0.14 14.43 -1.34
C LYS A 110 -1.17 13.81 -0.83
N LYS A 111 -2.17 13.66 -1.70
CA LYS A 111 -3.45 13.01 -1.34
C LYS A 111 -3.25 11.56 -0.89
N ILE A 112 -2.43 10.81 -1.61
CA ILE A 112 -2.11 9.41 -1.24
C ILE A 112 -1.43 9.38 0.13
N ASN A 113 -0.36 10.16 0.32
CA ASN A 113 0.41 10.16 1.58
C ASN A 113 -0.48 10.54 2.77
N GLN A 114 -1.31 11.57 2.62
CA GLN A 114 -2.27 11.96 3.64
C GLN A 114 -3.31 10.85 3.90
N SER A 115 -3.81 10.20 2.85
CA SER A 115 -4.80 9.11 2.99
C SER A 115 -4.25 7.91 3.73
N TYR A 116 -2.98 7.57 3.55
CA TYR A 116 -2.32 6.54 4.34
C TYR A 116 -2.24 6.91 5.82
N SER A 117 -1.79 8.13 6.11
CA SER A 117 -1.68 8.63 7.48
C SER A 117 -3.05 8.62 8.19
N ASP A 118 -4.08 9.16 7.54
CA ASP A 118 -5.44 9.23 8.08
C ASP A 118 -6.04 7.83 8.27
N PHE A 119 -5.82 6.94 7.30
CA PHE A 119 -6.30 5.56 7.39
C PHE A 119 -5.71 4.85 8.60
N PHE A 120 -4.40 4.81 8.73
CA PHE A 120 -3.75 4.10 9.84
C PHE A 120 -4.04 4.74 11.21
N LYS A 121 -4.12 6.07 11.29
CA LYS A 121 -4.53 6.75 12.53
C LYS A 121 -5.97 6.42 12.94
N SER A 122 -6.86 6.16 11.98
CA SER A 122 -8.25 5.77 12.24
C SER A 122 -8.43 4.29 12.61
N ARG A 123 -7.35 3.49 12.56
CA ARG A 123 -7.37 2.04 12.76
C ARG A 123 -6.44 1.62 13.91
N PRO A 124 -6.81 1.90 15.17
CA PRO A 124 -6.01 1.51 16.33
C PRO A 124 -5.94 -0.01 16.54
N ASP A 125 -6.78 -0.76 15.83
CA ASP A 125 -6.77 -2.23 15.79
C ASP A 125 -5.61 -2.80 14.95
N LEU A 126 -4.97 -1.97 14.12
CA LEU A 126 -3.79 -2.36 13.33
C LEU A 126 -2.51 -1.96 14.07
N ASN A 127 -1.60 -2.91 14.20
CA ASN A 127 -0.27 -2.63 14.74
C ASN A 127 0.60 -2.04 13.63
N VAL A 128 0.70 -0.70 13.60
CA VAL A 128 1.42 0.03 12.55
C VAL A 128 2.59 0.80 13.14
N LYS A 129 3.77 0.58 12.58
CA LYS A 129 4.98 1.32 12.93
C LYS A 129 5.36 2.26 11.79
N PHE A 130 5.40 3.56 12.08
CA PHE A 130 5.83 4.58 11.12
C PHE A 130 7.34 4.81 11.27
N ILE A 131 8.07 4.71 10.18
CA ILE A 131 9.50 5.00 10.12
C ILE A 131 9.72 6.08 9.08
N ASP A 132 10.28 7.21 9.47
CA ASP A 132 10.67 8.26 8.54
C ASP A 132 12.03 7.90 7.91
N VAL A 133 12.01 7.73 6.59
CA VAL A 133 13.18 7.38 5.80
C VAL A 133 13.61 8.51 4.85
N SER A 134 13.15 9.74 5.12
CA SER A 134 13.36 10.89 4.23
C SER A 134 14.84 11.22 4.02
N GLU A 135 15.67 11.04 5.06
CA GLU A 135 17.10 11.30 5.03
C GLU A 135 17.95 10.02 4.91
N MET A 136 17.31 8.87 4.56
CA MET A 136 17.98 7.58 4.53
C MET A 136 18.16 7.06 3.10
N ASP A 137 19.34 6.49 2.80
CA ASP A 137 19.57 5.65 1.63
C ASP A 137 19.85 4.19 2.08
N PHE A 138 18.81 3.53 2.58
CA PHE A 138 18.92 2.18 3.13
C PHE A 138 19.26 1.10 2.09
N VAL A 139 19.28 1.46 0.80
CA VAL A 139 19.73 0.56 -0.28
C VAL A 139 21.25 0.57 -0.40
N LYS A 140 21.89 1.74 -0.27
CA LYS A 140 23.35 1.90 -0.43
C LYS A 140 24.07 2.02 0.90
N ASN A 141 23.42 2.55 1.92
CA ASN A 141 24.01 2.79 3.24
C ASN A 141 23.56 1.73 4.25
N ARG A 142 24.49 0.90 4.67
CA ARG A 142 24.22 -0.17 5.65
C ARG A 142 23.78 0.37 7.03
N LEU A 143 24.22 1.53 7.44
CA LEU A 143 23.83 2.12 8.73
C LEU A 143 22.36 2.54 8.70
N ASP A 144 21.90 3.12 7.61
CA ASP A 144 20.48 3.48 7.41
C ASP A 144 19.61 2.23 7.41
N TYR A 145 20.05 1.18 6.72
CA TYR A 145 19.35 -0.12 6.76
C TYR A 145 19.26 -0.67 8.18
N LEU A 146 20.34 -0.70 8.94
CA LEU A 146 20.35 -1.18 10.32
C LEU A 146 19.48 -0.30 11.23
N SER A 147 19.40 1.01 10.99
CA SER A 147 18.53 1.92 11.72
C SER A 147 17.05 1.55 11.52
N ILE A 148 16.66 1.17 10.30
CA ILE A 148 15.30 0.67 10.04
C ILE A 148 15.06 -0.63 10.79
N ILE A 149 15.97 -1.61 10.70
CA ILE A 149 15.81 -2.90 11.39
C ILE A 149 15.69 -2.72 12.90
N ASN A 150 16.57 -1.90 13.51
CA ASN A 150 16.48 -1.59 14.94
C ASN A 150 15.19 -0.85 15.30
N GLY A 151 14.68 -0.03 14.37
CA GLY A 151 13.40 0.64 14.51
C GLY A 151 12.21 -0.33 14.48
N ILE A 152 12.33 -1.53 13.94
CA ILE A 152 11.28 -2.56 13.88
C ILE A 152 11.23 -3.38 15.17
N SER A 153 12.37 -3.61 15.77
CA SER A 153 12.51 -4.32 17.06
C SER A 153 12.00 -3.44 18.19
#